data_3e41800723f57e73f37310f2d88ac559
#
_entry.id   3e41800723f57e73f37310f2d88ac559
#
_cell.length_a   1.000
_cell.length_b   1.000
_cell.length_c   1.000
_cell.angle_alpha   90.00
_cell.angle_beta   90.00
_cell.angle_gamma   90.00
#
_symmetry.space_group_name_H-M   'P 1'
#
loop_
_entity.id
_entity.type
_entity.pdbx_description
1 polymer ?
#
loop_
_entity_poly.entity_id
_entity_poly.type
_entity_poly.pdbx_seq_one_letter_code
_entity_poly.pdbx_strand_id
1 'polypeptide(L)'
;IKGNVEPNFEVSSGGSINIQGTVSKASVRSRADLVIGGNAICSTIIAASSQTPYPELIKLYAQIAHTLRKVVAAVNQVKVASALRNIVQSDGQFVRQVIDLKFGELPLVVKRLQDVFIDPEDDLQETLQEINQELADTLLGHGPRKIEDVNELNEMVRKLVYITRELEVRSRHTYSNIVLPYAQNCQIEATGTVNVLRGCYYSNIVAGKGIIFGKESFFRGGSMVVFEGDITAGTIGSPAGAKTEITIVKKGVLTAREVFFNVQVSINMRRYTFSRSYRDVKLYVNNEGKLEFEGLKIE
;
A
#
# COMPACT_ATOMS: atom_id res chain seq x y z
N ILE A 1 21.44 -14.49 -5.97
CA ILE A 1 21.61 -15.92 -6.31
C ILE A 1 22.15 -15.97 -7.74
N LYS A 2 23.34 -16.57 -7.94
CA LYS A 2 24.00 -16.66 -9.28
C LYS A 2 23.47 -17.80 -10.16
N GLY A 3 22.70 -18.74 -9.62
CA GLY A 3 22.16 -19.91 -10.32
C GLY A 3 20.64 -19.93 -10.35
N ASN A 4 20.10 -21.14 -10.54
CA ASN A 4 18.68 -21.43 -10.50
C ASN A 4 18.19 -21.61 -9.06
N VAL A 5 16.88 -21.51 -8.89
CA VAL A 5 16.16 -22.02 -7.72
C VAL A 5 15.42 -23.28 -8.16
N GLU A 6 15.87 -24.40 -7.63
CA GLU A 6 15.42 -25.73 -8.01
C GLU A 6 14.08 -26.11 -7.32
N PRO A 7 13.40 -27.18 -7.76
CA PRO A 7 12.12 -27.60 -7.20
C PRO A 7 12.16 -27.81 -5.67
N ASN A 8 11.07 -27.40 -5.01
CA ASN A 8 10.85 -27.51 -3.56
C ASN A 8 11.76 -26.63 -2.70
N PHE A 9 12.52 -25.71 -3.29
CA PHE A 9 13.25 -24.70 -2.50
C PHE A 9 12.35 -23.52 -2.14
N GLU A 10 12.59 -23.00 -0.95
CA GLU A 10 12.04 -21.73 -0.49
C GLU A 10 13.17 -20.73 -0.28
N VAL A 11 13.02 -19.54 -0.89
CA VAL A 11 13.97 -18.43 -0.77
C VAL A 11 13.22 -17.25 -0.16
N SER A 12 13.68 -16.78 0.99
CA SER A 12 13.08 -15.62 1.67
C SER A 12 14.16 -14.59 2.02
N SER A 13 13.83 -13.30 1.91
CA SER A 13 14.70 -12.19 2.29
C SER A 13 13.91 -11.00 2.82
N GLY A 14 14.41 -10.36 3.87
CA GLY A 14 13.94 -9.07 4.35
C GLY A 14 14.29 -7.88 3.44
N GLY A 15 15.20 -8.06 2.48
CA GLY A 15 15.59 -7.08 1.46
C GLY A 15 15.30 -7.59 0.05
N SER A 16 15.89 -6.92 -0.96
CA SER A 16 15.73 -7.30 -2.37
C SER A 16 16.35 -8.66 -2.70
N ILE A 17 15.74 -9.38 -3.62
CA ILE A 17 16.24 -10.63 -4.17
C ILE A 17 16.57 -10.46 -5.65
N ASN A 18 17.76 -10.91 -6.04
CA ASN A 18 18.15 -11.01 -7.45
C ASN A 18 18.58 -12.46 -7.75
N ILE A 19 17.86 -13.13 -8.66
CA ILE A 19 18.12 -14.48 -9.14
C ILE A 19 18.51 -14.37 -10.61
N GLN A 20 19.74 -14.74 -10.97
CA GLN A 20 20.21 -14.69 -12.36
C GLN A 20 19.62 -15.81 -13.23
N GLY A 21 19.31 -16.94 -12.63
CA GLY A 21 18.80 -18.12 -13.28
C GLY A 21 17.27 -18.25 -13.27
N THR A 22 16.82 -19.47 -13.51
CA THR A 22 15.41 -19.87 -13.56
C THR A 22 14.91 -20.24 -12.16
N VAL A 23 13.63 -19.99 -11.91
CA VAL A 23 12.90 -20.44 -10.71
C VAL A 23 11.89 -21.51 -11.15
N SER A 24 12.02 -22.73 -10.64
CA SER A 24 11.17 -23.84 -11.04
C SER A 24 10.56 -24.55 -9.83
N LYS A 25 9.23 -24.67 -9.77
CA LYS A 25 8.47 -25.36 -8.72
C LYS A 25 8.95 -24.97 -7.30
N ALA A 26 9.19 -23.67 -7.11
CA ALA A 26 9.77 -23.11 -5.90
C ALA A 26 8.97 -21.91 -5.40
N SER A 27 9.25 -21.50 -4.16
CA SER A 27 8.67 -20.29 -3.54
C SER A 27 9.76 -19.26 -3.31
N VAL A 28 9.54 -18.03 -3.80
CA VAL A 28 10.47 -16.91 -3.61
C VAL A 28 9.72 -15.73 -3.01
N ARG A 29 10.16 -15.26 -1.84
CA ARG A 29 9.54 -14.17 -1.09
C ARG A 29 10.56 -13.09 -0.75
N SER A 30 10.28 -11.86 -1.14
CA SER A 30 11.12 -10.69 -0.83
C SER A 30 10.27 -9.62 -0.14
N ARG A 31 10.82 -8.93 0.85
CA ARG A 31 10.17 -7.73 1.42
C ARG A 31 10.46 -6.45 0.62
N ALA A 32 11.34 -6.51 -0.36
CA ALA A 32 11.66 -5.41 -1.28
C ALA A 32 11.59 -5.91 -2.73
N ASP A 33 12.29 -5.30 -3.66
CA ASP A 33 12.25 -5.66 -5.06
C ASP A 33 12.74 -7.09 -5.34
N LEU A 34 12.17 -7.74 -6.35
CA LEU A 34 12.53 -9.07 -6.78
C LEU A 34 12.80 -9.09 -8.28
N VAL A 35 14.01 -9.50 -8.64
CA VAL A 35 14.43 -9.62 -10.05
C VAL A 35 14.80 -11.08 -10.35
N ILE A 36 14.19 -11.63 -11.40
CA ILE A 36 14.50 -12.96 -11.93
C ILE A 36 15.04 -12.78 -13.35
N GLY A 37 16.27 -13.20 -13.59
CA GLY A 37 16.90 -13.11 -14.90
C GLY A 37 16.48 -14.23 -15.87
N GLY A 38 16.13 -15.39 -15.33
CA GLY A 38 15.61 -16.53 -16.07
C GLY A 38 14.08 -16.64 -16.07
N ASN A 39 13.56 -17.80 -16.41
CA ASN A 39 12.12 -18.07 -16.46
C ASN A 39 11.58 -18.43 -15.06
N ALA A 40 10.32 -18.14 -14.81
CA ALA A 40 9.59 -18.64 -13.65
C ALA A 40 8.57 -19.70 -14.11
N ILE A 41 8.62 -20.90 -13.53
CA ILE A 41 7.80 -22.04 -13.96
C ILE A 41 7.18 -22.72 -12.73
N CYS A 42 5.85 -22.84 -12.71
CA CYS A 42 5.09 -23.50 -11.64
C CYS A 42 5.49 -23.02 -10.22
N SER A 43 5.74 -21.73 -10.05
CA SER A 43 6.34 -21.17 -8.86
C SER A 43 5.48 -20.05 -8.23
N THR A 44 5.69 -19.83 -6.94
CA THR A 44 5.11 -18.70 -6.21
C THR A 44 6.17 -17.63 -6.01
N ILE A 45 5.88 -16.40 -6.46
CA ILE A 45 6.82 -15.28 -6.50
C ILE A 45 6.15 -14.07 -5.86
N ILE A 46 6.64 -13.67 -4.72
CA ILE A 46 6.03 -12.60 -3.92
C ILE A 46 7.09 -11.53 -3.60
N ALA A 47 6.82 -10.31 -4.02
CA ALA A 47 7.51 -9.11 -3.57
C ALA A 47 6.50 -8.23 -2.82
N ALA A 48 6.32 -8.53 -1.57
CA ALA A 48 5.46 -7.77 -0.69
C ALA A 48 6.37 -7.14 0.37
N SER A 49 6.56 -5.81 0.31
CA SER A 49 6.88 -5.11 1.54
C SER A 49 5.82 -5.52 2.55
N SER A 50 6.21 -5.88 3.76
CA SER A 50 5.25 -6.03 4.86
C SER A 50 4.23 -4.91 4.71
N GLN A 51 2.93 -5.18 4.88
CA GLN A 51 1.95 -4.10 4.99
C GLN A 51 2.35 -3.33 6.23
N THR A 52 3.30 -2.41 6.05
CA THR A 52 3.70 -1.55 7.16
C THR A 52 2.47 -0.76 7.54
N PRO A 53 2.14 -0.66 8.82
CA PRO A 53 1.02 0.14 9.29
C PRO A 53 1.26 1.64 9.10
N TYR A 54 2.35 2.02 8.42
CA TYR A 54 2.80 3.39 8.27
C TYR A 54 1.74 4.35 7.75
N PRO A 55 0.94 4.05 6.71
CA PRO A 55 -0.10 4.97 6.25
C PRO A 55 -1.17 5.25 7.32
N GLU A 56 -1.52 4.25 8.12
CA GLU A 56 -2.47 4.42 9.22
C GLU A 56 -1.83 5.17 10.39
N LEU A 57 -0.60 4.82 10.78
CA LEU A 57 0.16 5.52 11.82
C LEU A 57 0.37 7.00 11.47
N ILE A 58 0.79 7.31 10.24
CA ILE A 58 0.95 8.69 9.73
C ILE A 58 -0.34 9.49 9.94
N LYS A 59 -1.48 8.90 9.54
CA LYS A 59 -2.78 9.57 9.69
C LYS A 59 -3.13 9.82 11.15
N LEU A 60 -2.96 8.82 12.01
CA LEU A 60 -3.28 8.93 13.44
C LEU A 60 -2.35 9.91 14.15
N TYR A 61 -1.04 9.84 13.92
CA TYR A 61 -0.08 10.79 14.50
C TYR A 61 -0.32 12.23 14.04
N ALA A 62 -0.60 12.45 12.76
CA ALA A 62 -0.94 13.78 12.25
C ALA A 62 -2.23 14.33 12.90
N GLN A 63 -3.25 13.50 13.07
CA GLN A 63 -4.50 13.87 13.73
C GLN A 63 -4.27 14.22 15.20
N ILE A 64 -3.50 13.41 15.94
CA ILE A 64 -3.16 13.67 17.35
C ILE A 64 -2.37 14.97 17.45
N ALA A 65 -1.29 15.15 16.66
CA ALA A 65 -0.48 16.36 16.68
C ALA A 65 -1.29 17.63 16.38
N HIS A 66 -2.19 17.56 15.40
CA HIS A 66 -3.08 18.68 15.09
C HIS A 66 -4.03 19.01 16.24
N THR A 67 -4.62 18.00 16.87
CA THR A 67 -5.52 18.17 18.01
C THR A 67 -4.78 18.69 19.21
N LEU A 68 -3.59 18.19 19.53
CA LEU A 68 -2.76 18.68 20.64
C LEU A 68 -2.41 20.17 20.50
N ARG A 69 -2.08 20.64 19.29
CA ARG A 69 -1.87 22.09 19.06
C ARG A 69 -3.10 22.92 19.42
N LYS A 70 -4.29 22.41 19.08
CA LYS A 70 -5.55 23.08 19.44
C LYS A 70 -5.81 23.05 20.95
N VAL A 71 -5.49 21.93 21.60
CA VAL A 71 -5.58 21.79 23.07
C VAL A 71 -4.67 22.81 23.75
N VAL A 72 -3.40 22.90 23.35
CA VAL A 72 -2.44 23.88 23.90
C VAL A 72 -2.96 25.32 23.75
N ALA A 73 -3.43 25.67 22.55
CA ALA A 73 -3.99 27.00 22.31
C ALA A 73 -5.21 27.28 23.20
N ALA A 74 -6.13 26.32 23.34
CA ALA A 74 -7.32 26.46 24.17
C ALA A 74 -6.97 26.53 25.66
N VAL A 75 -6.02 25.72 26.13
CA VAL A 75 -5.54 25.80 27.55
C VAL A 75 -4.95 27.15 27.85
N ASN A 76 -4.10 27.69 26.98
CA ASN A 76 -3.53 29.03 27.17
C ASN A 76 -4.61 30.14 27.24
N GLN A 77 -5.65 30.05 26.41
CA GLN A 77 -6.79 30.98 26.47
C GLN A 77 -7.56 30.88 27.80
N VAL A 78 -7.81 29.64 28.27
CA VAL A 78 -8.49 29.41 29.54
C VAL A 78 -7.64 29.88 30.70
N LYS A 79 -6.32 29.64 30.70
CA LYS A 79 -5.39 30.14 31.73
C LYS A 79 -5.46 31.66 31.88
N VAL A 80 -5.41 32.40 30.76
CA VAL A 80 -5.54 33.86 30.77
C VAL A 80 -6.90 34.31 31.36
N ALA A 81 -7.98 33.67 30.91
CA ALA A 81 -9.32 33.99 31.42
C ALA A 81 -9.51 33.64 32.92
N SER A 82 -8.89 32.56 33.39
CA SER A 82 -8.93 32.09 34.78
C SER A 82 -8.11 33.01 35.70
N ALA A 83 -6.96 33.49 35.25
CA ALA A 83 -6.13 34.45 35.97
C ALA A 83 -6.88 35.75 36.24
N LEU A 84 -7.65 36.24 35.28
CA LEU A 84 -8.51 37.41 35.45
C LEU A 84 -9.63 37.21 36.49
N ARG A 85 -9.96 35.97 36.82
CA ARG A 85 -11.00 35.61 37.81
C ARG A 85 -10.43 35.06 39.11
N ASN A 86 -9.10 35.15 39.31
CA ASN A 86 -8.38 34.62 40.48
C ASN A 86 -8.60 33.09 40.70
N ILE A 87 -8.83 32.32 39.65
CA ILE A 87 -8.97 30.88 39.73
C ILE A 87 -7.58 30.26 39.58
N VAL A 88 -7.13 29.54 40.63
CA VAL A 88 -5.84 28.83 40.62
C VAL A 88 -6.09 27.34 40.34
N GLN A 89 -5.60 26.88 39.22
CA GLN A 89 -5.61 25.44 38.82
C GLN A 89 -4.27 25.06 38.18
N SER A 90 -3.91 23.77 38.27
CA SER A 90 -2.72 23.25 37.58
C SER A 90 -2.97 23.17 36.08
N ASP A 91 -1.89 23.17 35.29
CA ASP A 91 -1.95 22.99 33.83
C ASP A 91 -2.66 21.70 33.47
N GLY A 92 -2.38 20.59 34.16
CA GLY A 92 -3.03 19.29 33.94
C GLY A 92 -4.55 19.31 34.19
N GLN A 93 -5.02 20.12 35.14
CA GLN A 93 -6.47 20.33 35.37
C GLN A 93 -7.11 21.06 34.18
N PHE A 94 -6.47 22.12 33.67
CA PHE A 94 -6.92 22.82 32.47
C PHE A 94 -6.89 21.92 31.24
N VAL A 95 -5.80 21.15 31.02
CA VAL A 95 -5.68 20.21 29.90
C VAL A 95 -6.83 19.21 29.96
N ARG A 96 -7.09 18.60 31.13
CA ARG A 96 -8.18 17.65 31.29
C ARG A 96 -9.53 18.24 30.94
N GLN A 97 -9.85 19.41 31.47
CA GLN A 97 -11.12 20.11 31.22
C GLN A 97 -11.29 20.43 29.73
N VAL A 98 -10.25 20.94 29.09
CA VAL A 98 -10.28 21.28 27.66
C VAL A 98 -10.47 20.05 26.78
N ILE A 99 -9.79 18.94 27.09
CA ILE A 99 -9.98 17.67 26.37
C ILE A 99 -11.43 17.19 26.53
N ASP A 100 -11.93 17.10 27.77
CA ASP A 100 -13.27 16.57 28.03
C ASP A 100 -14.38 17.42 27.39
N LEU A 101 -14.22 18.73 27.34
CA LEU A 101 -15.27 19.66 26.84
C LEU A 101 -15.21 19.86 25.31
N LYS A 102 -14.03 19.87 24.71
CA LYS A 102 -13.87 20.29 23.31
C LYS A 102 -13.20 19.23 22.41
N PHE A 103 -12.46 18.29 22.97
CA PHE A 103 -11.65 17.33 22.22
C PHE A 103 -11.85 15.91 22.70
N GLY A 104 -13.08 15.52 23.04
CA GLY A 104 -13.43 14.19 23.54
C GLY A 104 -13.11 13.04 22.57
N GLU A 105 -12.86 13.34 21.29
CA GLU A 105 -12.40 12.35 20.31
C GLU A 105 -10.90 12.00 20.47
N LEU A 106 -10.08 12.85 21.10
CA LEU A 106 -8.64 12.63 21.21
C LEU A 106 -8.30 11.31 21.93
N PRO A 107 -8.91 10.97 23.08
CA PRO A 107 -8.68 9.68 23.73
C PRO A 107 -9.05 8.48 22.85
N LEU A 108 -10.07 8.60 21.98
CA LEU A 108 -10.48 7.53 21.08
C LEU A 108 -9.43 7.30 19.98
N VAL A 109 -8.87 8.37 19.45
CA VAL A 109 -7.79 8.30 18.44
C VAL A 109 -6.53 7.68 19.05
N VAL A 110 -6.17 8.03 20.28
CA VAL A 110 -5.04 7.44 21.00
C VAL A 110 -5.26 5.95 21.29
N LYS A 111 -6.46 5.55 21.68
CA LYS A 111 -6.79 4.12 21.84
C LYS A 111 -6.66 3.37 20.52
N ARG A 112 -7.21 3.89 19.43
CA ARG A 112 -7.09 3.28 18.11
C ARG A 112 -5.63 3.13 17.68
N LEU A 113 -4.75 4.05 18.06
CA LEU A 113 -3.31 3.94 17.78
C LEU A 113 -2.67 2.73 18.46
N GLN A 114 -3.14 2.34 19.66
CA GLN A 114 -2.65 1.17 20.38
C GLN A 114 -3.08 -0.15 19.73
N ASP A 115 -4.18 -0.14 18.97
CA ASP A 115 -4.68 -1.32 18.26
C ASP A 115 -3.96 -1.57 16.91
N VAL A 116 -3.11 -0.62 16.48
CA VAL A 116 -2.35 -0.79 15.22
C VAL A 116 -1.23 -1.79 15.42
N PHE A 117 -1.30 -2.88 14.67
CA PHE A 117 -0.24 -3.90 14.70
C PHE A 117 1.05 -3.36 14.05
N ILE A 118 2.14 -3.43 14.80
CA ILE A 118 3.49 -3.10 14.33
C ILE A 118 4.26 -4.43 14.26
N ASP A 119 4.83 -4.71 13.08
CA ASP A 119 5.62 -5.94 12.87
C ASP A 119 6.79 -5.98 13.85
N PRO A 120 6.97 -7.07 14.62
CA PRO A 120 8.12 -7.21 15.54
C PRO A 120 9.49 -7.16 14.88
N GLU A 121 9.56 -7.39 13.57
CA GLU A 121 10.81 -7.29 12.80
C GLU A 121 11.01 -5.89 12.16
N ASP A 122 10.12 -4.93 12.40
CA ASP A 122 10.29 -3.55 11.96
C ASP A 122 11.37 -2.87 12.79
N ASP A 123 12.38 -2.28 12.16
CA ASP A 123 13.46 -1.57 12.83
C ASP A 123 13.02 -0.31 13.60
N LEU A 124 11.80 0.17 13.39
CA LEU A 124 11.16 1.23 14.16
C LEU A 124 10.23 0.71 15.26
N GLN A 125 10.02 -0.59 15.38
CA GLN A 125 9.04 -1.18 16.30
C GLN A 125 9.17 -0.64 17.72
N GLU A 126 10.37 -0.66 18.28
CA GLU A 126 10.64 -0.19 19.64
C GLU A 126 10.32 1.30 19.79
N THR A 127 10.80 2.14 18.87
CA THR A 127 10.52 3.59 18.85
C THR A 127 9.02 3.89 18.74
N LEU A 128 8.30 3.18 17.88
CA LEU A 128 6.87 3.37 17.68
C LEU A 128 6.07 2.94 18.93
N GLN A 129 6.48 1.84 19.56
CA GLN A 129 5.85 1.38 20.81
C GLN A 129 6.08 2.37 21.95
N GLU A 130 7.30 2.90 22.11
CA GLU A 130 7.60 3.93 23.11
C GLU A 130 6.75 5.18 22.93
N ILE A 131 6.63 5.70 21.70
CA ILE A 131 5.79 6.85 21.39
C ILE A 131 4.31 6.56 21.68
N ASN A 132 3.82 5.40 21.29
CA ASN A 132 2.43 5.00 21.52
C ASN A 132 2.14 4.88 23.01
N GLN A 133 3.07 4.34 23.79
CA GLN A 133 2.93 4.23 25.24
C GLN A 133 2.97 5.61 25.92
N GLU A 134 3.90 6.49 25.54
CA GLU A 134 3.98 7.88 26.05
C GLU A 134 2.66 8.64 25.80
N LEU A 135 2.09 8.50 24.59
CA LEU A 135 0.80 9.09 24.24
C LEU A 135 -0.34 8.54 25.12
N ALA A 136 -0.36 7.24 25.35
CA ALA A 136 -1.37 6.62 26.19
C ALA A 136 -1.27 7.08 27.65
N ASP A 137 -0.07 7.08 28.22
CA ASP A 137 0.19 7.47 29.61
C ASP A 137 -0.15 8.95 29.87
N THR A 138 0.08 9.80 28.86
CA THR A 138 -0.16 11.25 28.98
C THR A 138 -1.61 11.63 28.67
N LEU A 139 -2.29 10.96 27.73
CA LEU A 139 -3.58 11.43 27.20
C LEU A 139 -4.77 10.57 27.61
N LEU A 140 -4.55 9.36 28.16
CA LEU A 140 -5.63 8.48 28.61
C LEU A 140 -5.81 8.51 30.12
N GLY A 141 -7.01 8.18 30.57
CA GLY A 141 -7.34 8.01 31.99
C GLY A 141 -7.03 9.24 32.83
N HIS A 142 -6.10 9.11 33.77
CA HIS A 142 -5.64 10.21 34.64
C HIS A 142 -4.41 10.94 34.11
N GLY A 143 -3.86 10.53 32.98
CA GLY A 143 -2.66 11.12 32.37
C GLY A 143 -2.71 12.63 32.22
N PRO A 144 -3.78 13.20 31.62
CA PRO A 144 -3.86 14.66 31.44
C PRO A 144 -3.72 15.48 32.72
N ARG A 145 -4.14 14.94 33.88
CA ARG A 145 -4.02 15.63 35.18
C ARG A 145 -2.61 15.68 35.74
N LYS A 146 -1.72 14.81 35.24
CA LYS A 146 -0.31 14.73 35.69
C LYS A 146 0.61 15.69 34.96
N ILE A 147 0.12 16.35 33.90
CA ILE A 147 0.87 17.33 33.15
C ILE A 147 1.18 18.54 34.06
N GLU A 148 2.46 18.80 34.28
CA GLU A 148 2.90 19.92 35.12
C GLU A 148 2.98 21.22 34.32
N ASP A 149 3.41 21.15 33.06
CA ASP A 149 3.50 22.27 32.12
C ASP A 149 2.85 21.91 30.78
N VAL A 150 1.96 22.77 30.30
CA VAL A 150 1.31 22.61 28.99
C VAL A 150 2.34 22.52 27.84
N ASN A 151 3.56 23.02 28.02
CA ASN A 151 4.64 22.90 27.05
C ASN A 151 5.10 21.45 26.81
N GLU A 152 4.86 20.51 27.72
CA GLU A 152 5.09 19.08 27.50
C GLU A 152 4.30 18.57 26.27
N LEU A 153 3.08 19.08 26.08
CA LEU A 153 2.28 18.77 24.89
C LEU A 153 2.92 19.29 23.59
N ASN A 154 3.64 20.43 23.65
CA ASN A 154 4.36 20.95 22.49
C ASN A 154 5.56 20.06 22.12
N GLU A 155 6.27 19.50 23.12
CA GLU A 155 7.34 18.51 22.87
C GLU A 155 6.78 17.25 22.22
N MET A 156 5.66 16.76 22.72
CA MET A 156 4.97 15.61 22.14
C MET A 156 4.56 15.87 20.69
N VAL A 157 4.04 17.05 20.38
CA VAL A 157 3.73 17.47 19.00
C VAL A 157 4.99 17.43 18.12
N ARG A 158 6.14 17.89 18.62
CA ARG A 158 7.41 17.85 17.86
C ARG A 158 7.85 16.42 17.57
N LYS A 159 7.79 15.53 18.57
CA LYS A 159 8.07 14.10 18.39
C LYS A 159 7.16 13.47 17.33
N LEU A 160 5.85 13.75 17.40
CA LEU A 160 4.88 13.22 16.42
C LEU A 160 5.12 13.73 15.01
N VAL A 161 5.47 15.00 14.84
CA VAL A 161 5.82 15.56 13.52
C VAL A 161 7.09 14.92 12.97
N TYR A 162 8.09 14.71 13.82
CA TYR A 162 9.34 14.07 13.42
C TYR A 162 9.10 12.62 12.95
N ILE A 163 8.44 11.80 13.79
CA ILE A 163 8.18 10.40 13.42
C ILE A 163 7.25 10.27 12.22
N THR A 164 6.24 11.14 12.09
CA THR A 164 5.37 11.17 10.91
C THR A 164 6.18 11.36 9.64
N ARG A 165 7.14 12.30 9.65
CA ARG A 165 8.01 12.57 8.50
C ARG A 165 8.92 11.39 8.17
N GLU A 166 9.47 10.73 9.20
CA GLU A 166 10.28 9.52 9.03
C GLU A 166 9.46 8.39 8.39
N LEU A 167 8.24 8.17 8.89
CA LEU A 167 7.32 7.20 8.32
C LEU A 167 6.88 7.55 6.89
N GLU A 168 6.69 8.83 6.57
CA GLU A 168 6.39 9.27 5.20
C GLU A 168 7.53 8.96 4.23
N VAL A 169 8.77 9.18 4.63
CA VAL A 169 9.96 8.84 3.81
C VAL A 169 10.02 7.34 3.58
N ARG A 170 9.85 6.53 4.63
CA ARG A 170 9.85 5.07 4.54
C ARG A 170 8.65 4.54 3.76
N SER A 171 7.48 5.13 3.93
CA SER A 171 6.26 4.78 3.18
C SER A 171 6.41 4.99 1.67
N ARG A 172 7.25 5.89 1.21
CA ARG A 172 7.56 6.06 -0.23
C ARG A 172 8.32 4.88 -0.81
N HIS A 173 9.00 4.09 0.00
CA HIS A 173 9.71 2.87 -0.39
C HIS A 173 8.91 1.59 -0.19
N THR A 174 7.61 1.69 0.13
CA THR A 174 6.74 0.56 0.49
C THR A 174 6.19 -0.23 -0.69
N TYR A 175 6.57 0.10 -1.92
CA TYR A 175 6.17 -0.67 -3.08
C TYR A 175 7.33 -1.54 -3.55
N SER A 176 7.14 -2.85 -3.43
CA SER A 176 8.10 -3.83 -3.93
C SER A 176 7.68 -4.27 -5.33
N ASN A 177 8.62 -4.25 -6.25
CA ASN A 177 8.41 -4.54 -7.65
C ASN A 177 8.96 -5.92 -8.02
N ILE A 178 8.36 -6.53 -9.03
CA ILE A 178 8.86 -7.77 -9.63
C ILE A 178 9.24 -7.49 -11.07
N VAL A 179 10.43 -7.97 -11.46
CA VAL A 179 10.88 -7.98 -12.85
C VAL A 179 11.27 -9.38 -13.23
N LEU A 180 10.67 -9.91 -14.29
CA LEU A 180 11.00 -11.24 -14.83
C LEU A 180 10.80 -11.31 -16.35
N PRO A 181 11.56 -12.14 -17.08
CA PRO A 181 11.38 -12.25 -18.51
C PRO A 181 10.15 -13.06 -18.89
N TYR A 182 9.86 -14.15 -18.20
CA TYR A 182 8.80 -15.07 -18.58
C TYR A 182 8.25 -15.85 -17.38
N ALA A 183 6.94 -16.09 -17.37
CA ALA A 183 6.27 -16.89 -16.36
C ALA A 183 5.31 -17.90 -16.97
N GLN A 184 5.23 -19.10 -16.36
CA GLN A 184 4.27 -20.14 -16.73
C GLN A 184 3.75 -20.86 -15.49
N ASN A 185 2.42 -20.95 -15.37
CA ASN A 185 1.72 -21.56 -14.23
C ASN A 185 2.19 -21.02 -12.88
N CYS A 186 2.41 -19.70 -12.79
CA CYS A 186 2.94 -19.04 -11.59
C CYS A 186 1.87 -18.23 -10.87
N GLN A 187 2.06 -18.11 -9.55
CA GLN A 187 1.41 -17.11 -8.72
C GLN A 187 2.42 -15.98 -8.49
N ILE A 188 2.08 -14.76 -8.94
CA ILE A 188 2.98 -13.61 -8.87
C ILE A 188 2.27 -12.48 -8.14
N GLU A 189 2.88 -11.96 -7.09
CA GLU A 189 2.27 -10.90 -6.27
C GLU A 189 3.30 -9.82 -5.92
N ALA A 190 2.97 -8.55 -6.20
CA ALA A 190 3.79 -7.40 -5.87
C ALA A 190 2.94 -6.28 -5.25
N THR A 191 3.45 -5.61 -4.23
CA THR A 191 2.81 -4.38 -3.70
C THR A 191 2.99 -3.18 -4.64
N GLY A 192 4.03 -3.18 -5.45
CA GLY A 192 4.33 -2.22 -6.51
C GLY A 192 3.89 -2.69 -7.90
N THR A 193 4.81 -2.70 -8.84
CA THR A 193 4.60 -3.11 -10.23
C THR A 193 5.13 -4.50 -10.52
N VAL A 194 4.47 -5.20 -11.44
CA VAL A 194 4.99 -6.42 -12.05
C VAL A 194 5.36 -6.14 -13.50
N ASN A 195 6.64 -6.34 -13.84
CA ASN A 195 7.17 -6.14 -15.17
C ASN A 195 7.56 -7.48 -15.81
N VAL A 196 6.87 -7.88 -16.89
CA VAL A 196 7.08 -9.11 -17.63
C VAL A 196 7.61 -8.81 -19.02
N LEU A 197 8.86 -9.17 -19.31
CA LEU A 197 9.55 -8.70 -20.52
C LEU A 197 9.14 -9.43 -21.80
N ARG A 198 8.89 -10.75 -21.73
CA ARG A 198 8.62 -11.60 -22.91
C ARG A 198 7.22 -12.19 -22.96
N GLY A 199 6.73 -12.72 -21.84
CA GLY A 199 5.39 -13.28 -21.84
C GLY A 199 5.01 -14.08 -20.61
N CYS A 200 3.72 -14.41 -20.56
CA CYS A 200 3.14 -15.12 -19.43
C CYS A 200 2.06 -16.10 -19.91
N TYR A 201 2.14 -17.33 -19.41
CA TYR A 201 1.18 -18.40 -19.66
C TYR A 201 0.51 -18.87 -18.38
N TYR A 202 -0.84 -18.97 -18.39
CA TYR A 202 -1.67 -19.60 -17.35
C TYR A 202 -1.24 -19.22 -15.92
N SER A 203 -0.94 -17.94 -15.70
CA SER A 203 -0.46 -17.46 -14.42
C SER A 203 -1.44 -16.43 -13.83
N ASN A 204 -1.37 -16.25 -12.52
CA ASN A 204 -2.12 -15.23 -11.82
C ASN A 204 -1.16 -14.15 -11.33
N ILE A 205 -1.41 -12.91 -11.74
CA ILE A 205 -0.58 -11.76 -11.41
C ILE A 205 -1.41 -10.76 -10.60
N VAL A 206 -0.94 -10.40 -9.43
CA VAL A 206 -1.54 -9.37 -8.57
C VAL A 206 -0.51 -8.25 -8.36
N ALA A 207 -0.89 -7.03 -8.65
CA ALA A 207 -0.03 -5.86 -8.46
C ALA A 207 -0.77 -4.71 -7.77
N GLY A 208 -0.06 -3.99 -6.91
CA GLY A 208 -0.62 -2.80 -6.24
C GLY A 208 -0.73 -1.60 -7.18
N LYS A 209 0.28 -1.37 -8.05
CA LYS A 209 0.45 -0.14 -8.82
C LYS A 209 0.45 -0.31 -10.34
N GLY A 210 0.63 -1.49 -10.87
CA GLY A 210 0.55 -1.69 -12.30
C GLY A 210 1.15 -3.00 -12.78
N ILE A 211 0.77 -3.42 -13.98
CA ILE A 211 1.35 -4.58 -14.67
C ILE A 211 1.83 -4.11 -16.04
N ILE A 212 3.11 -4.32 -16.31
CA ILE A 212 3.75 -3.85 -17.54
C ILE A 212 4.34 -5.04 -18.29
N PHE A 213 3.86 -5.27 -19.47
CA PHE A 213 4.44 -6.23 -20.39
C PHE A 213 5.23 -5.53 -21.49
N GLY A 214 6.28 -6.15 -22.00
CA GLY A 214 7.03 -5.64 -23.15
C GLY A 214 6.15 -5.50 -24.40
N LYS A 215 6.55 -4.68 -25.36
CA LYS A 215 5.75 -4.40 -26.58
C LYS A 215 5.40 -5.66 -27.39
N GLU A 216 6.34 -6.60 -27.51
CA GLU A 216 6.17 -7.87 -28.23
C GLU A 216 5.82 -9.04 -27.32
N SER A 217 5.44 -8.76 -26.10
CA SER A 217 5.09 -9.77 -25.11
C SER A 217 3.64 -10.21 -25.23
N PHE A 218 3.31 -11.25 -24.48
CA PHE A 218 1.95 -11.76 -24.43
C PHE A 218 1.55 -12.20 -23.01
N PHE A 219 0.24 -12.14 -22.77
CA PHE A 219 -0.41 -12.76 -21.62
C PHE A 219 -1.52 -13.70 -22.13
N ARG A 220 -1.40 -15.01 -21.89
CA ARG A 220 -2.32 -16.02 -22.41
C ARG A 220 -2.84 -16.94 -21.31
N GLY A 221 -4.10 -16.77 -20.94
CA GLY A 221 -4.77 -17.52 -19.89
C GLY A 221 -4.37 -17.11 -18.48
N GLY A 222 -5.28 -17.25 -17.53
CA GLY A 222 -5.11 -16.84 -16.15
C GLY A 222 -5.69 -15.46 -15.84
N SER A 223 -5.18 -14.81 -14.81
CA SER A 223 -5.73 -13.53 -14.33
C SER A 223 -4.67 -12.47 -14.07
N MET A 224 -5.03 -11.21 -14.32
CA MET A 224 -4.28 -10.03 -13.90
C MET A 224 -5.16 -9.15 -13.02
N VAL A 225 -4.68 -8.78 -11.84
CA VAL A 225 -5.36 -7.87 -10.92
C VAL A 225 -4.44 -6.72 -10.58
N VAL A 226 -4.90 -5.49 -10.78
CA VAL A 226 -4.22 -4.27 -10.32
C VAL A 226 -5.14 -3.51 -9.38
N PHE A 227 -4.65 -3.13 -8.20
CA PHE A 227 -5.48 -2.37 -7.26
C PHE A 227 -5.68 -0.93 -7.72
N GLU A 228 -4.61 -0.25 -8.12
CA GLU A 228 -4.66 1.13 -8.59
C GLU A 228 -3.49 1.40 -9.55
N GLY A 229 -3.80 1.62 -10.82
CA GLY A 229 -2.79 1.85 -11.86
C GLY A 229 -3.11 1.11 -13.16
N ASP A 230 -2.19 1.16 -14.09
CA ASP A 230 -2.41 0.76 -15.47
C ASP A 230 -1.92 -0.68 -15.76
N ILE A 231 -2.53 -1.27 -16.76
CA ILE A 231 -2.07 -2.53 -17.36
C ILE A 231 -1.69 -2.24 -18.82
N THR A 232 -0.43 -2.50 -19.14
CA THR A 232 0.08 -2.36 -20.52
C THR A 232 0.58 -3.71 -21.01
N ALA A 233 0.16 -4.14 -22.20
CA ALA A 233 0.59 -5.42 -22.78
C ALA A 233 0.77 -5.35 -24.31
N GLY A 234 1.55 -6.26 -24.85
CA GLY A 234 1.61 -6.50 -26.29
C GLY A 234 0.35 -7.23 -26.75
N THR A 235 0.21 -8.50 -26.43
CA THR A 235 -0.93 -9.32 -26.82
C THR A 235 -1.61 -9.92 -25.59
N ILE A 236 -2.93 -9.83 -25.51
CA ILE A 236 -3.74 -10.41 -24.42
C ILE A 236 -4.70 -11.45 -25.01
N GLY A 237 -4.73 -12.63 -24.37
CA GLY A 237 -5.51 -13.77 -24.85
C GLY A 237 -4.79 -14.56 -25.94
N SER A 238 -5.52 -15.41 -26.66
CA SER A 238 -4.97 -16.24 -27.73
C SER A 238 -6.02 -16.50 -28.81
N PRO A 239 -5.58 -16.85 -30.04
CA PRO A 239 -6.52 -17.26 -31.10
C PRO A 239 -7.37 -18.49 -30.74
N ALA A 240 -6.91 -19.32 -29.80
CA ALA A 240 -7.64 -20.48 -29.29
C ALA A 240 -8.71 -20.08 -28.22
N GLY A 241 -8.83 -18.80 -27.86
CA GLY A 241 -9.83 -18.32 -26.91
C GLY A 241 -9.58 -18.75 -25.46
N ALA A 242 -8.32 -18.91 -25.04
CA ALA A 242 -8.02 -19.19 -23.64
C ALA A 242 -8.63 -18.14 -22.72
N LYS A 243 -9.40 -18.58 -21.75
CA LYS A 243 -10.06 -17.67 -20.78
C LYS A 243 -9.02 -16.81 -20.08
N THR A 244 -9.20 -15.50 -20.17
CA THR A 244 -8.29 -14.50 -19.61
C THR A 244 -9.09 -13.45 -18.88
N GLU A 245 -8.79 -13.21 -17.61
CA GLU A 245 -9.49 -12.28 -16.75
C GLU A 245 -8.57 -11.13 -16.33
N ILE A 246 -9.07 -9.91 -16.44
CA ILE A 246 -8.32 -8.70 -16.08
C ILE A 246 -9.18 -7.85 -15.15
N THR A 247 -8.61 -7.42 -14.04
CA THR A 247 -9.31 -6.56 -13.08
C THR A 247 -8.44 -5.37 -12.67
N ILE A 248 -8.95 -4.17 -12.88
CA ILE A 248 -8.44 -2.94 -12.28
C ILE A 248 -9.46 -2.52 -11.22
N VAL A 249 -9.06 -2.61 -9.93
CA VAL A 249 -10.01 -2.50 -8.81
C VAL A 249 -10.52 -1.08 -8.65
N LYS A 250 -9.62 -0.08 -8.65
CA LYS A 250 -9.98 1.32 -8.44
C LYS A 250 -9.94 2.10 -9.76
N LYS A 251 -8.80 2.69 -10.08
CA LYS A 251 -8.59 3.57 -11.23
C LYS A 251 -7.37 3.10 -12.04
N GLY A 252 -7.50 3.11 -13.34
CA GLY A 252 -6.42 2.79 -14.27
C GLY A 252 -6.94 2.57 -15.68
N VAL A 253 -6.00 2.34 -16.59
CA VAL A 253 -6.22 2.13 -18.02
C VAL A 253 -5.64 0.79 -18.43
N LEU A 254 -6.39 0.02 -19.20
CA LEU A 254 -5.86 -1.12 -19.94
C LEU A 254 -5.45 -0.67 -21.32
N THR A 255 -4.18 -0.86 -21.67
CA THR A 255 -3.64 -0.62 -23.01
C THR A 255 -3.01 -1.88 -23.55
N ALA A 256 -3.38 -2.29 -24.77
CA ALA A 256 -2.80 -3.46 -25.43
C ALA A 256 -2.71 -3.25 -26.94
N ARG A 257 -1.61 -3.77 -27.57
CA ARG A 257 -1.49 -3.79 -29.02
C ARG A 257 -2.54 -4.69 -29.66
N GLU A 258 -2.85 -5.84 -29.01
CA GLU A 258 -3.83 -6.79 -29.50
C GLU A 258 -4.55 -7.48 -28.35
N VAL A 259 -5.88 -7.59 -28.44
CA VAL A 259 -6.71 -8.34 -27.48
C VAL A 259 -7.58 -9.33 -28.27
N PHE A 260 -7.44 -10.61 -27.95
CA PHE A 260 -8.24 -11.67 -28.56
C PHE A 260 -9.63 -11.79 -27.91
N PHE A 261 -10.50 -12.53 -28.58
CA PHE A 261 -11.82 -12.85 -28.04
C PHE A 261 -11.72 -13.68 -26.74
N ASN A 262 -12.81 -13.72 -25.99
CA ASN A 262 -12.91 -14.40 -24.68
C ASN A 262 -12.01 -13.81 -23.56
N VAL A 263 -11.56 -12.56 -23.73
CA VAL A 263 -10.92 -11.79 -22.68
C VAL A 263 -12.00 -11.00 -21.93
N GLN A 264 -12.03 -11.13 -20.61
CA GLN A 264 -12.95 -10.40 -19.73
C GLN A 264 -12.18 -9.35 -18.94
N VAL A 265 -12.67 -8.12 -18.95
CA VAL A 265 -12.04 -6.99 -18.25
C VAL A 265 -13.05 -6.36 -17.29
N SER A 266 -12.60 -6.06 -16.09
CA SER A 266 -13.33 -5.29 -15.10
C SER A 266 -12.52 -4.09 -14.66
N ILE A 267 -13.06 -2.87 -14.79
CA ILE A 267 -12.44 -1.63 -14.30
C ILE A 267 -13.44 -0.93 -13.38
N ASN A 268 -13.08 -0.72 -12.12
CA ASN A 268 -13.97 -0.11 -11.13
C ASN A 268 -15.38 -0.73 -11.16
N MET A 269 -15.48 -2.06 -11.05
CA MET A 269 -16.69 -2.90 -11.11
C MET A 269 -17.45 -2.88 -12.45
N ARG A 270 -17.00 -2.14 -13.45
CA ARG A 270 -17.59 -2.15 -14.78
C ARG A 270 -16.96 -3.22 -15.64
N ARG A 271 -17.78 -4.05 -16.29
CA ARG A 271 -17.31 -5.23 -17.02
C ARG A 271 -17.41 -5.03 -18.52
N TYR A 272 -16.43 -5.52 -19.24
CA TYR A 272 -16.40 -5.63 -20.69
C TYR A 272 -15.86 -7.00 -21.10
N THR A 273 -16.50 -7.64 -22.06
CA THR A 273 -16.05 -8.92 -22.62
C THR A 273 -15.76 -8.75 -24.10
N PHE A 274 -14.54 -9.06 -24.51
CA PHE A 274 -14.16 -9.01 -25.90
C PHE A 274 -14.78 -10.22 -26.64
N SER A 275 -15.82 -9.99 -27.43
CA SER A 275 -16.46 -11.02 -28.27
C SER A 275 -15.74 -11.28 -29.58
N ARG A 276 -14.79 -10.41 -29.94
CA ARG A 276 -13.96 -10.45 -31.16
C ARG A 276 -12.57 -9.95 -30.81
N SER A 277 -11.62 -10.10 -31.76
CA SER A 277 -10.27 -9.58 -31.61
C SER A 277 -10.18 -8.11 -32.05
N TYR A 278 -9.31 -7.36 -31.35
CA TYR A 278 -9.08 -5.93 -31.60
C TYR A 278 -7.59 -5.59 -31.51
N ARG A 279 -7.17 -4.57 -32.25
CA ARG A 279 -5.84 -3.94 -32.17
C ARG A 279 -5.93 -2.54 -31.58
N ASP A 280 -4.80 -2.08 -31.06
CA ASP A 280 -4.63 -0.74 -30.50
C ASP A 280 -5.71 -0.42 -29.46
N VAL A 281 -5.84 -1.36 -28.53
CA VAL A 281 -6.91 -1.35 -27.53
C VAL A 281 -6.54 -0.44 -26.38
N LYS A 282 -7.50 0.44 -26.04
CA LYS A 282 -7.49 1.22 -24.80
C LYS A 282 -8.86 1.13 -24.16
N LEU A 283 -8.91 0.71 -22.89
CA LEU A 283 -10.14 0.55 -22.11
C LEU A 283 -9.98 1.24 -20.76
N TYR A 284 -10.89 2.12 -20.41
CA TYR A 284 -10.85 2.90 -19.19
C TYR A 284 -12.25 3.34 -18.74
N VAL A 285 -12.36 3.81 -17.49
CA VAL A 285 -13.56 4.45 -16.97
C VAL A 285 -13.34 5.97 -16.99
N ASN A 286 -14.21 6.71 -17.69
CA ASN A 286 -14.14 8.16 -17.79
C ASN A 286 -14.59 8.88 -16.49
N ASN A 287 -14.49 10.20 -16.47
CA ASN A 287 -14.88 11.02 -15.32
C ASN A 287 -16.38 10.95 -14.97
N GLU A 288 -17.25 10.55 -15.93
CA GLU A 288 -18.67 10.33 -15.71
C GLU A 288 -18.95 8.91 -15.15
N GLY A 289 -17.94 8.10 -14.96
CA GLY A 289 -18.04 6.73 -14.48
C GLY A 289 -18.50 5.74 -15.55
N LYS A 290 -18.44 6.08 -16.84
CA LYS A 290 -18.76 5.17 -17.95
C LYS A 290 -17.49 4.48 -18.44
N LEU A 291 -17.64 3.21 -18.82
CA LEU A 291 -16.57 2.44 -19.45
C LEU A 291 -16.45 2.84 -20.92
N GLU A 292 -15.29 3.30 -21.31
CA GLU A 292 -14.96 3.69 -22.68
C GLU A 292 -13.96 2.74 -23.30
N PHE A 293 -14.18 2.42 -24.56
CA PHE A 293 -13.38 1.50 -25.35
C PHE A 293 -12.94 2.17 -26.66
N GLU A 294 -11.66 2.13 -26.92
CA GLU A 294 -11.04 2.50 -28.18
C GLU A 294 -10.31 1.27 -28.73
N GLY A 295 -10.44 0.97 -30.01
CA GLY A 295 -9.73 -0.15 -30.64
C GLY A 295 -10.20 -0.42 -32.07
N LEU A 296 -9.27 -0.95 -32.90
CA LEU A 296 -9.53 -1.32 -34.29
C LEU A 296 -9.90 -2.80 -34.36
N LYS A 297 -11.05 -3.10 -34.96
CA LYS A 297 -11.50 -4.48 -35.14
C LYS A 297 -10.53 -5.23 -36.09
N ILE A 298 -10.17 -6.44 -35.74
CA ILE A 298 -9.45 -7.37 -36.62
C ILE A 298 -10.51 -8.22 -37.33
N GLU A 299 -10.47 -8.22 -38.65
CA GLU A 299 -11.31 -9.05 -39.50
C GLU A 299 -10.92 -10.53 -39.44
#